data_0bbb50461f99a2684a58705ee00b70cb
#
_entry.id   0bbb50461f99a2684a58705ee00b70cb
#
_cell.length_a   1.000
_cell.length_b   1.000
_cell.length_c   1.000
_cell.angle_alpha   90.00
_cell.angle_beta   90.00
_cell.angle_gamma   90.00
#
_symmetry.space_group_name_H-M   'P 1'
#
loop_
_entity.id
_entity.type
_entity.pdbx_description
1 polymer ?
#
loop_
_entity_poly.entity_id
_entity_poly.type
_entity_poly.pdbx_seq_one_letter_code
_entity_poly.pdbx_strand_id
1 'polypeptide(L)'
;MRFHLAFSQTLAIGQTMSKPSISLSPRVVLLACAVGAMAITGGCAGRGKKPKDTAYVARDVDSLYLEAKKRLDAGEDKTAAALFDEVERQHPYSPWARRAQLMSAFSYYSARDYAKSVQSAQRFLSIHPGNKDAPYAYYLIAMSYYEQISDVSRDQKITLQALSALNDVVRRYPDTRYATDARLKIDLVNDHLAGKEMDIGRFYERSGRWLAADIRFRNVIDKYQTTSHTAEALFRLVETNLALGIPVEAQKYAAVLGANYPGSEWYEKAYAMMGKYAPGTKVS
;
A
#
# COMPACT_ATOMS: atom_id res chain seq x y z
N MET A 1 -22.64 40.63 25.46
CA MET A 1 -22.02 40.52 26.83
C MET A 1 -20.52 40.38 26.66
N ARG A 2 -19.81 41.44 27.08
CA ARG A 2 -18.35 41.52 27.12
C ARG A 2 -17.86 40.74 28.36
N PHE A 3 -16.74 40.02 28.24
CA PHE A 3 -15.79 39.90 29.35
C PHE A 3 -14.36 39.92 28.80
N HIS A 4 -13.69 40.99 29.16
CA HIS A 4 -12.26 41.25 29.20
C HIS A 4 -11.64 40.61 30.45
N LEU A 5 -10.30 40.53 30.43
CA LEU A 5 -9.30 40.52 31.51
C LEU A 5 -8.44 39.25 31.46
N ALA A 6 -7.15 39.27 31.67
CA ALA A 6 -6.16 40.31 31.90
C ALA A 6 -4.76 39.69 31.76
N PHE A 7 -3.89 40.49 31.25
CA PHE A 7 -2.46 40.57 31.41
C PHE A 7 -1.93 40.13 32.79
N SER A 8 -0.83 39.36 32.80
CA SER A 8 0.16 39.45 33.86
C SER A 8 1.56 39.22 33.31
N GLN A 9 2.34 40.27 33.24
CA GLN A 9 3.80 40.29 33.07
C GLN A 9 4.44 39.87 34.39
N THR A 10 5.51 39.08 34.31
CA THR A 10 6.46 38.98 35.41
C THR A 10 7.88 39.07 34.89
N LEU A 11 8.56 40.04 35.45
CA LEU A 11 9.88 40.56 35.18
C LEU A 11 11.01 39.52 35.11
N ALA A 12 11.94 39.84 34.24
CA ALA A 12 13.30 39.35 34.19
C ALA A 12 14.12 39.80 35.40
N ILE A 13 14.85 38.87 36.02
CA ILE A 13 16.00 39.17 36.84
C ILE A 13 17.22 38.53 36.20
N GLY A 14 18.05 39.36 35.57
CA GLY A 14 19.35 39.00 35.09
C GLY A 14 20.32 38.75 36.23
N GLN A 15 20.92 37.59 36.27
CA GLN A 15 22.16 37.36 37.01
C GLN A 15 23.25 37.00 36.02
N THR A 16 24.14 37.98 35.81
CA THR A 16 25.41 37.82 35.16
C THR A 16 26.36 37.06 36.07
N MET A 17 26.56 35.78 35.84
CA MET A 17 27.67 35.06 36.46
C MET A 17 28.93 35.28 35.64
N SER A 18 29.87 36.08 36.19
CA SER A 18 31.22 36.26 35.71
C SER A 18 32.01 34.94 35.77
N LYS A 19 32.49 34.44 34.62
CA LYS A 19 33.40 33.30 34.56
C LYS A 19 34.80 33.74 34.99
N PRO A 20 35.48 33.04 35.92
CA PRO A 20 36.89 33.34 36.22
C PRO A 20 37.73 32.91 35.01
N SER A 21 38.48 33.84 34.45
CA SER A 21 39.48 33.57 33.42
C SER A 21 40.75 33.03 34.07
N ILE A 22 40.95 31.73 34.00
CA ILE A 22 42.23 31.10 34.36
C ILE A 22 43.21 31.26 33.22
N SER A 23 44.14 32.19 33.35
CA SER A 23 45.25 32.32 32.38
C SER A 23 46.31 31.26 32.70
N LEU A 24 46.28 30.15 31.94
CA LEU A 24 47.38 29.18 31.96
C LEU A 24 48.53 29.67 31.11
N SER A 25 49.73 29.70 31.68
CA SER A 25 50.96 30.09 30.95
C SER A 25 51.26 29.06 29.82
N PRO A 26 51.84 29.49 28.69
CA PRO A 26 52.07 28.62 27.51
C PRO A 26 52.93 27.37 27.82
N ARG A 27 53.71 27.40 28.91
CA ARG A 27 54.54 26.28 29.37
C ARG A 27 53.70 25.14 29.98
N VAL A 28 52.57 25.44 30.65
CA VAL A 28 51.70 24.45 31.26
C VAL A 28 50.85 23.76 30.17
N VAL A 29 50.45 24.48 29.13
CA VAL A 29 49.71 23.92 27.99
C VAL A 29 50.58 22.93 27.20
N LEU A 30 51.87 23.22 26.97
CA LEU A 30 52.81 22.34 26.28
C LEU A 30 53.06 21.04 27.05
N LEU A 31 53.18 21.11 28.39
CA LEU A 31 53.33 19.90 29.23
C LEU A 31 52.08 19.03 29.26
N ALA A 32 50.89 19.64 29.27
CA ALA A 32 49.63 18.89 29.20
C ALA A 32 49.41 18.18 27.86
N CYS A 33 49.82 18.81 26.75
CA CYS A 33 49.78 18.19 25.40
C CYS A 33 50.78 17.03 25.25
N ALA A 34 51.97 17.11 25.87
CA ALA A 34 52.98 16.03 25.81
C ALA A 34 52.54 14.78 26.62
N VAL A 35 51.88 14.94 27.76
CA VAL A 35 51.36 13.82 28.53
C VAL A 35 50.12 13.22 27.85
N GLY A 36 49.26 14.03 27.21
CA GLY A 36 48.13 13.57 26.43
C GLY A 36 48.52 12.75 25.17
N ALA A 37 49.62 13.10 24.52
CA ALA A 37 50.11 12.38 23.33
C ALA A 37 50.68 10.99 23.68
N MET A 38 51.24 10.78 24.85
CA MET A 38 51.74 9.47 25.28
C MET A 38 50.62 8.50 25.70
N ALA A 39 49.44 9.00 26.10
CA ALA A 39 48.30 8.15 26.45
C ALA A 39 47.56 7.56 25.22
N ILE A 40 47.73 8.16 24.02
CA ILE A 40 47.04 7.72 22.81
C ILE A 40 47.78 6.59 22.09
N THR A 41 49.06 6.38 22.35
CA THR A 41 49.84 5.31 21.71
C THR A 41 49.80 3.95 22.39
N GLY A 42 49.18 3.85 23.56
CA GLY A 42 49.07 2.60 24.34
C GLY A 42 47.78 1.78 24.10
N GLY A 43 46.88 2.21 23.22
CA GLY A 43 45.50 1.69 23.16
C GLY A 43 45.13 0.75 22.00
N CYS A 44 46.04 0.28 21.17
CA CYS A 44 45.71 -0.58 20.03
C CYS A 44 46.40 -1.94 20.02
N ALA A 45 46.63 -2.53 21.20
CA ALA A 45 46.87 -3.97 21.31
C ALA A 45 45.57 -4.71 21.65
N GLY A 46 44.47 -4.36 20.98
CA GLY A 46 43.32 -5.22 20.92
C GLY A 46 43.74 -6.52 20.24
N ARG A 47 43.79 -7.58 20.98
CA ARG A 47 43.88 -8.97 20.48
C ARG A 47 42.77 -9.11 19.46
N GLY A 48 43.09 -8.78 18.19
CA GLY A 48 42.22 -9.12 17.05
C GLY A 48 41.97 -10.60 17.13
N LYS A 49 40.79 -11.02 17.57
CA LYS A 49 40.30 -12.33 17.21
C LYS A 49 40.47 -12.39 15.71
N LYS A 50 41.45 -13.15 15.23
CA LYS A 50 41.54 -13.52 13.82
C LYS A 50 40.10 -13.86 13.41
N PRO A 51 39.54 -13.26 12.35
CA PRO A 51 38.28 -13.72 11.86
C PRO A 51 38.42 -15.22 11.77
N LYS A 52 37.57 -15.95 12.49
CA LYS A 52 37.47 -17.38 12.27
C LYS A 52 37.18 -17.46 10.78
N ASP A 53 38.14 -17.99 10.05
CA ASP A 53 37.97 -18.39 8.68
C ASP A 53 36.87 -19.47 8.75
N THR A 54 35.64 -19.01 8.73
CA THR A 54 34.50 -19.91 8.63
C THR A 54 34.54 -20.35 7.19
N ALA A 55 35.37 -21.38 6.94
CA ALA A 55 35.30 -22.10 5.69
C ALA A 55 33.82 -22.31 5.40
N TYR A 56 33.37 -21.77 4.27
CA TYR A 56 31.99 -21.93 3.83
C TYR A 56 31.73 -23.44 3.68
N VAL A 57 31.08 -24.00 4.68
CA VAL A 57 30.63 -25.40 4.65
C VAL A 57 29.21 -25.30 4.10
N ALA A 58 29.05 -25.65 2.83
CA ALA A 58 27.74 -25.83 2.24
C ALA A 58 26.95 -26.83 3.08
N ARG A 59 25.83 -26.40 3.65
CA ARG A 59 24.95 -27.33 4.35
C ARG A 59 24.30 -28.24 3.34
N ASP A 60 23.99 -29.46 3.77
CA ASP A 60 23.18 -30.37 3.00
C ASP A 60 21.82 -29.69 2.66
N VAL A 61 21.43 -29.76 1.39
CA VAL A 61 20.28 -29.06 0.86
C VAL A 61 18.97 -29.50 1.52
N ASP A 62 18.85 -30.81 1.80
CA ASP A 62 17.62 -31.34 2.40
C ASP A 62 17.50 -30.87 3.85
N SER A 63 18.60 -30.89 4.62
CA SER A 63 18.62 -30.40 5.99
C SER A 63 18.32 -28.90 6.08
N LEU A 64 18.86 -28.10 5.16
CA LEU A 64 18.62 -26.66 5.11
C LEU A 64 17.16 -26.33 4.76
N TYR A 65 16.59 -27.04 3.79
CA TYR A 65 15.19 -26.89 3.40
C TYR A 65 14.22 -27.30 4.53
N LEU A 66 14.51 -28.43 5.19
CA LEU A 66 13.70 -28.91 6.31
C LEU A 66 13.75 -27.96 7.52
N GLU A 67 14.92 -27.38 7.82
CA GLU A 67 15.03 -26.36 8.87
C GLU A 67 14.22 -25.12 8.51
N ALA A 68 14.28 -24.64 7.26
CA ALA A 68 13.45 -23.53 6.77
C ALA A 68 11.96 -23.82 6.96
N LYS A 69 11.53 -25.03 6.57
CA LYS A 69 10.13 -25.44 6.74
C LYS A 69 9.74 -25.51 8.21
N LYS A 70 10.58 -26.05 9.08
CA LYS A 70 10.33 -26.10 10.52
C LYS A 70 10.13 -24.70 11.13
N ARG A 71 10.93 -23.71 10.69
CA ARG A 71 10.76 -22.31 11.11
C ARG A 71 9.44 -21.72 10.63
N LEU A 72 9.05 -22.01 9.39
CA LEU A 72 7.77 -21.59 8.85
C LEU A 72 6.60 -22.19 9.64
N ASP A 73 6.65 -23.48 9.92
CA ASP A 73 5.62 -24.20 10.68
C ASP A 73 5.54 -23.69 12.14
N ALA A 74 6.62 -23.10 12.66
CA ALA A 74 6.67 -22.46 13.97
C ALA A 74 6.21 -20.98 13.96
N GLY A 75 5.83 -20.42 12.78
CA GLY A 75 5.45 -19.03 12.63
C GLY A 75 6.63 -18.03 12.61
N GLU A 76 7.86 -18.55 12.51
CA GLU A 76 9.07 -17.74 12.39
C GLU A 76 9.31 -17.33 10.92
N ASP A 77 8.31 -16.68 10.30
CA ASP A 77 8.24 -16.44 8.86
C ASP A 77 9.47 -15.75 8.28
N LYS A 78 9.99 -14.71 8.96
CA LYS A 78 11.18 -13.98 8.50
C LYS A 78 12.43 -14.87 8.49
N THR A 79 12.58 -15.69 9.52
CA THR A 79 13.69 -16.64 9.63
C THR A 79 13.57 -17.71 8.55
N ALA A 80 12.35 -18.23 8.34
CA ALA A 80 12.06 -19.21 7.30
C ALA A 80 12.39 -18.66 5.90
N ALA A 81 11.96 -17.43 5.59
CA ALA A 81 12.26 -16.78 4.32
C ALA A 81 13.76 -16.68 4.05
N ALA A 82 14.53 -16.23 5.06
CA ALA A 82 15.99 -16.13 4.93
C ALA A 82 16.66 -17.49 4.72
N LEU A 83 16.15 -18.55 5.37
CA LEU A 83 16.68 -19.91 5.18
C LEU A 83 16.31 -20.47 3.80
N PHE A 84 15.10 -20.20 3.27
CA PHE A 84 14.74 -20.57 1.91
C PHE A 84 15.59 -19.83 0.87
N ASP A 85 15.88 -18.54 1.06
CA ASP A 85 16.81 -17.78 0.21
C ASP A 85 18.22 -18.40 0.27
N GLU A 86 18.64 -18.90 1.43
CA GLU A 86 19.92 -19.55 1.60
C GLU A 86 19.99 -20.90 0.87
N VAL A 87 18.89 -21.66 0.78
CA VAL A 87 18.81 -22.88 -0.05
C VAL A 87 19.10 -22.55 -1.51
N GLU A 88 18.47 -21.49 -2.05
CA GLU A 88 18.70 -21.03 -3.42
C GLU A 88 20.16 -20.61 -3.62
N ARG A 89 20.73 -19.86 -2.67
CA ARG A 89 22.08 -19.31 -2.74
C ARG A 89 23.14 -20.41 -2.72
N GLN A 90 22.97 -21.43 -1.87
CA GLN A 90 23.95 -22.52 -1.73
C GLN A 90 23.83 -23.59 -2.81
N HIS A 91 22.61 -23.85 -3.27
CA HIS A 91 22.29 -24.96 -4.17
C HIS A 91 21.40 -24.52 -5.36
N PRO A 92 21.82 -23.56 -6.19
CA PRO A 92 20.94 -22.93 -7.19
C PRO A 92 20.40 -23.89 -8.24
N TYR A 93 21.10 -24.98 -8.51
CA TYR A 93 20.70 -25.99 -9.50
C TYR A 93 19.94 -27.19 -8.91
N SER A 94 19.72 -27.18 -7.60
CA SER A 94 18.98 -28.24 -6.93
C SER A 94 17.48 -28.18 -7.27
N PRO A 95 16.77 -29.31 -7.36
CA PRO A 95 15.31 -29.35 -7.38
C PRO A 95 14.67 -28.63 -6.18
N TRP A 96 15.37 -28.57 -5.05
CA TRP A 96 14.95 -27.87 -3.85
C TRP A 96 15.03 -26.35 -3.98
N ALA A 97 15.99 -25.82 -4.75
CA ALA A 97 16.12 -24.37 -4.97
C ALA A 97 14.85 -23.76 -5.54
N ARG A 98 14.27 -24.41 -6.56
CA ARG A 98 13.02 -23.97 -7.17
C ARG A 98 11.84 -23.92 -6.18
N ARG A 99 11.73 -24.95 -5.32
CA ARG A 99 10.72 -24.96 -4.27
C ARG A 99 11.01 -23.90 -3.20
N ALA A 100 12.27 -23.76 -2.83
CA ALA A 100 12.70 -22.77 -1.85
C ALA A 100 12.40 -21.33 -2.30
N GLN A 101 12.62 -20.97 -3.57
CA GLN A 101 12.26 -19.67 -4.13
C GLN A 101 10.77 -19.34 -3.89
N LEU A 102 9.90 -20.29 -4.18
CA LEU A 102 8.46 -20.11 -4.01
C LEU A 102 8.08 -20.05 -2.52
N MET A 103 8.71 -20.88 -1.70
CA MET A 103 8.49 -20.90 -0.24
C MET A 103 9.06 -19.64 0.44
N SER A 104 10.15 -19.06 -0.08
CA SER A 104 10.66 -17.76 0.35
C SER A 104 9.64 -16.67 0.09
N ALA A 105 9.07 -16.61 -1.13
CA ALA A 105 8.02 -15.64 -1.47
C ALA A 105 6.82 -15.76 -0.54
N PHE A 106 6.36 -16.99 -0.27
CA PHE A 106 5.27 -17.25 0.67
C PHE A 106 5.62 -16.83 2.10
N SER A 107 6.83 -17.17 2.59
CA SER A 107 7.28 -16.81 3.94
C SER A 107 7.37 -15.29 4.13
N TYR A 108 7.85 -14.54 3.11
CA TYR A 108 7.84 -13.08 3.14
C TYR A 108 6.40 -12.52 3.15
N TYR A 109 5.48 -13.14 2.39
CA TYR A 109 4.07 -12.77 2.43
C TYR A 109 3.48 -12.96 3.84
N SER A 110 3.69 -14.13 4.46
CA SER A 110 3.25 -14.43 5.82
C SER A 110 3.85 -13.46 6.86
N ALA A 111 5.12 -13.09 6.67
CA ALA A 111 5.82 -12.09 7.48
C ALA A 111 5.34 -10.66 7.24
N ARG A 112 4.38 -10.43 6.32
CA ARG A 112 3.91 -9.12 5.84
C ARG A 112 5.01 -8.24 5.22
N ASP A 113 6.12 -8.84 4.78
CA ASP A 113 7.15 -8.17 3.98
C ASP A 113 6.78 -8.30 2.49
N TYR A 114 5.71 -7.61 2.10
CA TYR A 114 5.11 -7.73 0.78
C TYR A 114 6.08 -7.35 -0.35
N ALA A 115 6.97 -6.40 -0.10
CA ALA A 115 7.96 -5.99 -1.10
C ALA A 115 8.91 -7.13 -1.45
N LYS A 116 9.43 -7.85 -0.45
CA LYS A 116 10.28 -9.01 -0.67
C LYS A 116 9.51 -10.21 -1.23
N SER A 117 8.26 -10.42 -0.81
CA SER A 117 7.38 -11.43 -1.39
C SER A 117 7.24 -11.24 -2.90
N VAL A 118 6.90 -10.02 -3.34
CA VAL A 118 6.79 -9.67 -4.77
C VAL A 118 8.12 -9.93 -5.49
N GLN A 119 9.23 -9.47 -4.93
CA GLN A 119 10.55 -9.64 -5.54
C GLN A 119 10.92 -11.13 -5.70
N SER A 120 10.73 -11.95 -4.67
CA SER A 120 11.03 -13.39 -4.71
C SER A 120 10.12 -14.13 -5.69
N ALA A 121 8.81 -13.81 -5.72
CA ALA A 121 7.88 -14.38 -6.67
C ALA A 121 8.19 -13.98 -8.13
N GLN A 122 8.55 -12.72 -8.38
CA GLN A 122 8.97 -12.26 -9.70
C GLN A 122 10.26 -12.95 -10.17
N ARG A 123 11.24 -13.13 -9.28
CA ARG A 123 12.46 -13.87 -9.56
C ARG A 123 12.16 -15.32 -9.93
N PHE A 124 11.27 -16.00 -9.19
CA PHE A 124 10.80 -17.33 -9.53
C PHE A 124 10.20 -17.39 -10.95
N LEU A 125 9.32 -16.46 -11.28
CA LEU A 125 8.67 -16.40 -12.58
C LEU A 125 9.63 -16.09 -13.74
N SER A 126 10.66 -15.28 -13.49
CA SER A 126 11.67 -14.96 -14.51
C SER A 126 12.55 -16.15 -14.87
N ILE A 127 12.85 -17.02 -13.89
CA ILE A 127 13.68 -18.20 -14.09
C ILE A 127 12.85 -19.42 -14.54
N HIS A 128 11.60 -19.50 -14.09
CA HIS A 128 10.72 -20.64 -14.29
C HIS A 128 9.34 -20.28 -14.87
N PRO A 129 9.24 -19.58 -16.01
CA PRO A 129 7.97 -19.03 -16.51
C PRO A 129 6.92 -20.10 -16.86
N GLY A 130 7.35 -21.30 -17.24
CA GLY A 130 6.47 -22.43 -17.58
C GLY A 130 6.24 -23.44 -16.44
N ASN A 131 6.61 -23.09 -15.22
CA ASN A 131 6.44 -23.99 -14.08
C ASN A 131 4.97 -24.18 -13.73
N LYS A 132 4.60 -25.42 -13.30
CA LYS A 132 3.23 -25.74 -12.84
C LYS A 132 2.76 -24.88 -11.65
N ASP A 133 3.71 -24.36 -10.86
CA ASP A 133 3.44 -23.53 -9.69
C ASP A 133 3.48 -22.02 -10.03
N ALA A 134 3.69 -21.64 -11.31
CA ALA A 134 3.64 -20.24 -11.75
C ALA A 134 2.31 -19.54 -11.43
N PRO A 135 1.12 -20.18 -11.55
CA PRO A 135 -0.14 -19.57 -11.14
C PRO A 135 -0.15 -19.10 -9.70
N TYR A 136 0.47 -19.88 -8.79
CA TYR A 136 0.58 -19.52 -7.39
C TYR A 136 1.54 -18.33 -7.17
N ALA A 137 2.64 -18.28 -7.90
CA ALA A 137 3.58 -17.16 -7.82
C ALA A 137 2.92 -15.83 -8.29
N TYR A 138 2.18 -15.85 -9.40
CA TYR A 138 1.38 -14.70 -9.85
C TYR A 138 0.34 -14.29 -8.80
N TYR A 139 -0.31 -15.27 -8.19
CA TYR A 139 -1.29 -15.02 -7.14
C TYR A 139 -0.66 -14.40 -5.88
N LEU A 140 0.53 -14.85 -5.45
CA LEU A 140 1.27 -14.25 -4.32
C LEU A 140 1.62 -12.78 -4.59
N ILE A 141 2.02 -12.44 -5.83
CA ILE A 141 2.26 -11.05 -6.23
C ILE A 141 0.98 -10.22 -6.07
N ALA A 142 -0.13 -10.73 -6.62
CA ALA A 142 -1.41 -10.05 -6.55
C ALA A 142 -1.88 -9.86 -5.10
N MET A 143 -1.77 -10.90 -4.27
CA MET A 143 -2.14 -10.85 -2.86
C MET A 143 -1.24 -9.91 -2.07
N SER A 144 0.06 -9.86 -2.38
CA SER A 144 0.99 -8.93 -1.75
C SER A 144 0.62 -7.47 -1.98
N TYR A 145 0.11 -7.12 -3.16
CA TYR A 145 -0.43 -5.77 -3.41
C TYR A 145 -1.80 -5.58 -2.76
N TYR A 146 -2.68 -6.59 -2.84
CA TYR A 146 -4.03 -6.53 -2.29
C TYR A 146 -4.04 -6.24 -0.78
N GLU A 147 -3.21 -6.93 -0.01
CA GLU A 147 -3.08 -6.75 1.45
C GLU A 147 -2.55 -5.36 1.86
N GLN A 148 -1.98 -4.61 0.92
CA GLN A 148 -1.48 -3.26 1.15
C GLN A 148 -2.51 -2.18 0.79
N ILE A 149 -3.69 -2.55 0.29
CA ILE A 149 -4.76 -1.59 -0.01
C ILE A 149 -5.16 -0.90 1.29
N SER A 150 -5.12 0.41 1.27
CA SER A 150 -5.47 1.27 2.39
C SER A 150 -6.78 2.00 2.13
N ASP A 151 -7.19 2.87 3.05
CA ASP A 151 -8.41 3.67 2.95
C ASP A 151 -8.55 4.41 1.60
N VAL A 152 -9.79 4.52 1.11
CA VAL A 152 -10.16 5.19 -0.16
C VAL A 152 -9.67 6.63 -0.25
N SER A 153 -9.46 7.31 0.88
CA SER A 153 -8.97 8.70 0.91
C SER A 153 -7.49 8.83 0.50
N ARG A 154 -6.72 7.72 0.58
CA ARG A 154 -5.27 7.71 0.32
C ARG A 154 -4.94 7.52 -1.17
N ASP A 155 -3.64 7.46 -1.47
CA ASP A 155 -3.14 7.21 -2.83
C ASP A 155 -3.53 5.79 -3.30
N GLN A 156 -4.08 5.71 -4.52
CA GLN A 156 -4.60 4.47 -5.10
C GLN A 156 -3.57 3.71 -5.95
N LYS A 157 -2.30 4.10 -5.93
CA LYS A 157 -1.26 3.44 -6.74
C LYS A 157 -1.17 1.94 -6.44
N ILE A 158 -1.15 1.56 -5.17
CA ILE A 158 -1.11 0.15 -4.74
C ILE A 158 -2.38 -0.58 -5.14
N THR A 159 -3.54 0.07 -5.02
CA THR A 159 -4.84 -0.50 -5.44
C THR A 159 -4.85 -0.82 -6.93
N LEU A 160 -4.32 0.07 -7.77
CA LEU A 160 -4.18 -0.17 -9.21
C LEU A 160 -3.16 -1.27 -9.53
N GLN A 161 -2.08 -1.39 -8.76
CA GLN A 161 -1.13 -2.49 -8.89
C GLN A 161 -1.77 -3.83 -8.51
N ALA A 162 -2.58 -3.86 -7.45
CA ALA A 162 -3.35 -5.03 -7.06
C ALA A 162 -4.32 -5.46 -8.18
N LEU A 163 -5.10 -4.50 -8.72
CA LEU A 163 -6.02 -4.76 -9.82
C LEU A 163 -5.31 -5.34 -11.04
N SER A 164 -4.19 -4.74 -11.45
CA SER A 164 -3.39 -5.21 -12.58
C SER A 164 -2.87 -6.63 -12.36
N ALA A 165 -2.31 -6.92 -11.17
CA ALA A 165 -1.78 -8.23 -10.84
C ALA A 165 -2.87 -9.30 -10.74
N LEU A 166 -4.04 -8.98 -10.17
CA LEU A 166 -5.19 -9.88 -10.12
C LEU A 166 -5.71 -10.21 -11.51
N ASN A 167 -5.82 -9.21 -12.40
CA ASN A 167 -6.19 -9.41 -13.79
C ASN A 167 -5.19 -10.30 -14.55
N ASP A 168 -3.89 -10.17 -14.26
CA ASP A 168 -2.87 -11.05 -14.84
C ASP A 168 -3.07 -12.52 -14.44
N VAL A 169 -3.46 -12.79 -13.18
CA VAL A 169 -3.80 -14.16 -12.73
C VAL A 169 -4.97 -14.71 -13.52
N VAL A 170 -6.08 -13.96 -13.64
CA VAL A 170 -7.29 -14.38 -14.33
C VAL A 170 -7.05 -14.60 -15.82
N ARG A 171 -6.29 -13.70 -16.45
CA ARG A 171 -5.99 -13.76 -17.89
C ARG A 171 -5.08 -14.94 -18.26
N ARG A 172 -4.05 -15.20 -17.46
CA ARG A 172 -3.03 -16.22 -17.75
C ARG A 172 -3.47 -17.63 -17.35
N TYR A 173 -4.26 -17.74 -16.28
CA TYR A 173 -4.61 -19.02 -15.64
C TYR A 173 -6.09 -19.09 -15.28
N PRO A 174 -7.02 -18.92 -16.25
CA PRO A 174 -8.46 -18.72 -16.00
C PRO A 174 -9.14 -19.86 -15.24
N ASP A 175 -8.64 -21.10 -15.40
CA ASP A 175 -9.25 -22.33 -14.89
C ASP A 175 -8.70 -22.77 -13.53
N THR A 176 -7.89 -21.90 -12.89
CA THR A 176 -7.30 -22.22 -11.59
C THR A 176 -8.15 -21.69 -10.44
N ARG A 177 -8.05 -22.33 -9.27
CA ARG A 177 -8.63 -21.82 -8.02
C ARG A 177 -8.17 -20.40 -7.70
N TYR A 178 -6.95 -20.05 -8.11
CA TYR A 178 -6.39 -18.70 -7.92
C TYR A 178 -7.13 -17.65 -8.75
N ALA A 179 -7.53 -17.99 -9.96
CA ALA A 179 -8.32 -17.09 -10.80
C ALA A 179 -9.75 -16.91 -10.27
N THR A 180 -10.33 -17.96 -9.70
CA THR A 180 -11.67 -17.85 -9.07
C THR A 180 -11.65 -16.88 -7.90
N ASP A 181 -10.67 -17.00 -7.01
CA ASP A 181 -10.51 -16.08 -5.89
C ASP A 181 -10.12 -14.65 -6.36
N ALA A 182 -9.24 -14.57 -7.38
CA ALA A 182 -8.84 -13.28 -7.94
C ALA A 182 -10.02 -12.50 -8.54
N ARG A 183 -11.01 -13.16 -9.17
CA ARG A 183 -12.23 -12.48 -9.67
C ARG A 183 -13.01 -11.81 -8.54
N LEU A 184 -13.21 -12.50 -7.43
CA LEU A 184 -13.89 -11.91 -6.26
C LEU A 184 -13.13 -10.69 -5.71
N LYS A 185 -11.80 -10.79 -5.69
CA LYS A 185 -10.96 -9.67 -5.23
C LYS A 185 -10.93 -8.50 -6.21
N ILE A 186 -11.03 -8.75 -7.51
CA ILE A 186 -11.19 -7.71 -8.55
C ILE A 186 -12.45 -6.90 -8.29
N ASP A 187 -13.56 -7.55 -7.97
CA ASP A 187 -14.83 -6.86 -7.67
C ASP A 187 -14.68 -5.96 -6.45
N LEU A 188 -14.04 -6.45 -5.37
CA LEU A 188 -13.77 -5.65 -4.17
C LEU A 188 -12.82 -4.47 -4.44
N VAL A 189 -11.79 -4.67 -5.26
CA VAL A 189 -10.85 -3.61 -5.66
C VAL A 189 -11.54 -2.56 -6.53
N ASN A 190 -12.41 -2.97 -7.46
CA ASN A 190 -13.20 -2.06 -8.27
C ASN A 190 -14.18 -1.24 -7.41
N ASP A 191 -14.82 -1.87 -6.43
CA ASP A 191 -15.70 -1.16 -5.49
C ASP A 191 -14.91 -0.10 -4.69
N HIS A 192 -13.71 -0.44 -4.24
CA HIS A 192 -12.82 0.51 -3.55
C HIS A 192 -12.40 1.69 -4.46
N LEU A 193 -12.06 1.44 -5.73
CA LEU A 193 -11.71 2.48 -6.70
C LEU A 193 -12.92 3.36 -7.05
N ALA A 194 -14.10 2.77 -7.19
CA ALA A 194 -15.35 3.49 -7.37
C ALA A 194 -15.65 4.41 -6.19
N GLY A 195 -15.48 3.90 -4.96
CA GLY A 195 -15.61 4.69 -3.73
C GLY A 195 -14.72 5.93 -3.73
N LYS A 196 -13.49 5.83 -4.23
CA LYS A 196 -12.58 6.97 -4.38
C LYS A 196 -13.13 8.02 -5.35
N GLU A 197 -13.62 7.61 -6.52
CA GLU A 197 -14.23 8.55 -7.48
C GLU A 197 -15.47 9.21 -6.88
N MET A 198 -16.30 8.43 -6.15
CA MET A 198 -17.48 8.97 -5.45
C MET A 198 -17.10 10.01 -4.39
N ASP A 199 -16.07 9.77 -3.58
CA ASP A 199 -15.63 10.72 -2.56
C ASP A 199 -15.15 12.05 -3.17
N ILE A 200 -14.37 11.95 -4.24
CA ILE A 200 -13.91 13.15 -4.98
C ILE A 200 -15.10 13.87 -5.62
N GLY A 201 -16.03 13.12 -6.22
CA GLY A 201 -17.24 13.66 -6.82
C GLY A 201 -18.08 14.44 -5.80
N ARG A 202 -18.40 13.82 -4.66
CA ARG A 202 -19.14 14.46 -3.56
C ARG A 202 -18.42 15.69 -2.98
N PHE A 203 -17.09 15.69 -2.95
CA PHE A 203 -16.32 16.88 -2.56
C PHE A 203 -16.51 18.04 -3.53
N TYR A 204 -16.42 17.81 -4.86
CA TYR A 204 -16.65 18.83 -5.87
C TYR A 204 -18.10 19.31 -5.90
N GLU A 205 -19.05 18.42 -5.73
CA GLU A 205 -20.48 18.72 -5.64
C GLU A 205 -20.78 19.68 -4.50
N ARG A 206 -20.32 19.36 -3.27
CA ARG A 206 -20.45 20.25 -2.10
C ARG A 206 -19.78 21.62 -2.29
N SER A 207 -18.77 21.68 -3.14
CA SER A 207 -18.05 22.91 -3.49
C SER A 207 -18.69 23.69 -4.64
N GLY A 208 -19.84 23.26 -5.17
CA GLY A 208 -20.53 23.87 -6.32
C GLY A 208 -19.80 23.69 -7.64
N ARG A 209 -18.82 22.82 -7.73
CA ARG A 209 -18.03 22.56 -8.95
C ARG A 209 -18.67 21.42 -9.75
N TRP A 210 -19.88 21.67 -10.25
CA TRP A 210 -20.74 20.66 -10.85
C TRP A 210 -20.11 19.88 -12.00
N LEU A 211 -19.40 20.56 -12.93
CA LEU A 211 -18.72 19.87 -14.04
C LEU A 211 -17.61 18.93 -13.54
N ALA A 212 -16.85 19.32 -12.53
CA ALA A 212 -15.82 18.47 -11.98
C ALA A 212 -16.41 17.27 -11.23
N ALA A 213 -17.54 17.45 -10.56
CA ALA A 213 -18.30 16.38 -9.93
C ALA A 213 -18.85 15.38 -10.98
N ASP A 214 -19.48 15.89 -12.05
CA ASP A 214 -20.01 15.10 -13.16
C ASP A 214 -18.95 14.15 -13.75
N ILE A 215 -17.76 14.68 -14.04
CA ILE A 215 -16.64 13.86 -14.56
C ILE A 215 -16.29 12.70 -13.61
N ARG A 216 -16.31 12.93 -12.29
CA ARG A 216 -15.99 11.89 -11.31
C ARG A 216 -17.06 10.83 -11.23
N PHE A 217 -18.32 11.22 -11.14
CA PHE A 217 -19.45 10.29 -11.13
C PHE A 217 -19.56 9.49 -12.44
N ARG A 218 -19.26 10.13 -13.58
CA ARG A 218 -19.20 9.47 -14.88
C ARG A 218 -18.11 8.40 -14.93
N ASN A 219 -16.94 8.65 -14.33
CA ASN A 219 -15.89 7.62 -14.21
C ASN A 219 -16.38 6.35 -13.51
N VAL A 220 -17.29 6.47 -12.53
CA VAL A 220 -17.88 5.29 -11.87
C VAL A 220 -18.72 4.49 -12.84
N ILE A 221 -19.58 5.17 -13.62
CA ILE A 221 -20.47 4.52 -14.58
C ILE A 221 -19.68 3.90 -15.74
N ASP A 222 -18.60 4.53 -16.18
CA ASP A 222 -17.82 4.07 -17.33
C ASP A 222 -16.88 2.92 -16.99
N LYS A 223 -16.31 2.90 -15.78
CA LYS A 223 -15.23 1.97 -15.41
C LYS A 223 -15.61 0.93 -14.35
N TYR A 224 -16.64 1.22 -13.54
CA TYR A 224 -16.96 0.44 -12.33
C TYR A 224 -18.46 0.10 -12.24
N GLN A 225 -19.08 -0.26 -13.36
CA GLN A 225 -20.55 -0.44 -13.50
C GLN A 225 -21.16 -1.50 -12.57
N THR A 226 -20.37 -2.47 -12.12
CA THR A 226 -20.84 -3.59 -11.29
C THR A 226 -20.69 -3.34 -9.80
N THR A 227 -20.25 -2.14 -9.40
CA THR A 227 -19.98 -1.81 -7.99
C THR A 227 -21.23 -1.35 -7.26
N SER A 228 -21.19 -1.39 -5.94
CA SER A 228 -22.25 -0.90 -5.06
C SER A 228 -22.52 0.61 -5.22
N HIS A 229 -21.58 1.34 -5.77
CA HIS A 229 -21.64 2.78 -5.96
C HIS A 229 -22.41 3.23 -7.21
N THR A 230 -22.71 2.32 -8.13
CA THR A 230 -23.29 2.65 -9.44
C THR A 230 -24.65 3.38 -9.35
N ALA A 231 -25.53 2.91 -8.48
CA ALA A 231 -26.84 3.52 -8.30
C ALA A 231 -26.74 4.96 -7.74
N GLU A 232 -25.89 5.20 -6.75
CA GLU A 232 -25.62 6.55 -6.25
C GLU A 232 -24.99 7.43 -7.34
N ALA A 233 -24.01 6.92 -8.10
CA ALA A 233 -23.35 7.67 -9.14
C ALA A 233 -24.34 8.15 -10.23
N LEU A 234 -25.26 7.29 -10.64
CA LEU A 234 -26.33 7.66 -11.58
C LEU A 234 -27.20 8.77 -11.02
N PHE A 235 -27.62 8.68 -9.76
CA PHE A 235 -28.38 9.74 -9.10
C PHE A 235 -27.60 11.07 -9.06
N ARG A 236 -26.32 11.04 -8.66
CA ARG A 236 -25.46 12.22 -8.62
C ARG A 236 -25.25 12.83 -10.01
N LEU A 237 -25.26 12.03 -11.08
CA LEU A 237 -25.26 12.53 -12.45
C LEU A 237 -26.55 13.24 -12.81
N VAL A 238 -27.69 12.80 -12.28
CA VAL A 238 -28.95 13.56 -12.42
C VAL A 238 -28.83 14.92 -11.74
N GLU A 239 -28.36 14.97 -10.49
CA GLU A 239 -28.17 16.23 -9.74
C GLU A 239 -27.22 17.19 -10.47
N THR A 240 -26.03 16.71 -10.86
CA THR A 240 -25.01 17.55 -11.50
C THR A 240 -25.49 18.09 -12.85
N ASN A 241 -26.17 17.28 -13.68
CA ASN A 241 -26.66 17.70 -14.98
C ASN A 241 -27.83 18.67 -14.85
N LEU A 242 -28.72 18.50 -13.86
CA LEU A 242 -29.76 19.52 -13.57
C LEU A 242 -29.15 20.85 -13.11
N ALA A 243 -28.14 20.82 -12.24
CA ALA A 243 -27.41 21.99 -11.78
C ALA A 243 -26.64 22.69 -12.91
N LEU A 244 -26.16 21.95 -13.90
CA LEU A 244 -25.53 22.48 -15.12
C LEU A 244 -26.54 23.00 -16.16
N GLY A 245 -27.87 22.85 -15.95
CA GLY A 245 -28.90 23.25 -16.88
C GLY A 245 -29.05 22.32 -18.10
N ILE A 246 -28.70 21.04 -17.96
CA ILE A 246 -28.76 20.05 -19.03
C ILE A 246 -29.78 18.94 -18.69
N PRO A 247 -31.09 19.26 -18.62
CA PRO A 247 -32.11 18.32 -18.16
C PRO A 247 -32.29 17.08 -19.05
N VAL A 248 -31.91 17.15 -20.32
CA VAL A 248 -31.98 16.04 -21.27
C VAL A 248 -30.96 14.97 -20.90
N GLU A 249 -29.75 15.32 -20.49
CA GLU A 249 -28.75 14.37 -20.01
C GLU A 249 -29.14 13.79 -18.63
N ALA A 250 -29.66 14.64 -17.73
CA ALA A 250 -30.20 14.21 -16.45
C ALA A 250 -31.27 13.12 -16.62
N GLN A 251 -32.18 13.30 -17.61
CA GLN A 251 -33.22 12.34 -17.94
C GLN A 251 -32.65 10.97 -18.37
N LYS A 252 -31.56 10.94 -19.15
CA LYS A 252 -30.93 9.70 -19.58
C LYS A 252 -30.42 8.90 -18.38
N TYR A 253 -29.72 9.56 -17.44
CA TYR A 253 -29.25 8.90 -16.24
C TYR A 253 -30.38 8.43 -15.32
N ALA A 254 -31.45 9.23 -15.19
CA ALA A 254 -32.64 8.84 -14.44
C ALA A 254 -33.33 7.62 -15.07
N ALA A 255 -33.42 7.55 -16.40
CA ALA A 255 -33.97 6.39 -17.11
C ALA A 255 -33.12 5.13 -16.91
N VAL A 256 -31.78 5.23 -17.00
CA VAL A 256 -30.88 4.11 -16.71
C VAL A 256 -31.02 3.64 -15.26
N LEU A 257 -31.13 4.57 -14.31
CA LEU A 257 -31.33 4.27 -12.90
C LEU A 257 -32.66 3.54 -12.68
N GLY A 258 -33.75 4.01 -13.29
CA GLY A 258 -35.07 3.39 -13.21
C GLY A 258 -35.12 2.00 -13.83
N ALA A 259 -34.41 1.79 -14.95
CA ALA A 259 -34.38 0.50 -15.63
C ALA A 259 -33.58 -0.57 -14.85
N ASN A 260 -32.45 -0.19 -14.24
CA ASN A 260 -31.55 -1.14 -13.59
C ASN A 260 -31.74 -1.23 -12.06
N TYR A 261 -32.25 -0.19 -11.41
CA TYR A 261 -32.36 -0.08 -9.95
C TYR A 261 -33.73 0.48 -9.52
N PRO A 262 -34.87 -0.09 -10.00
CA PRO A 262 -36.20 0.49 -9.82
C PRO A 262 -36.67 0.57 -8.36
N GLY A 263 -36.10 -0.23 -7.46
CA GLY A 263 -36.42 -0.22 -6.03
C GLY A 263 -35.42 0.49 -5.14
N SER A 264 -34.47 1.22 -5.73
CA SER A 264 -33.46 1.93 -4.95
C SER A 264 -33.93 3.29 -4.45
N GLU A 265 -33.48 3.70 -3.26
CA GLU A 265 -33.73 5.06 -2.75
C GLU A 265 -33.20 6.16 -3.72
N TRP A 266 -32.16 5.83 -4.47
CA TRP A 266 -31.58 6.74 -5.45
C TRP A 266 -32.49 7.00 -6.63
N TYR A 267 -33.25 5.99 -7.08
CA TYR A 267 -34.27 6.16 -8.10
C TYR A 267 -35.41 7.06 -7.63
N GLU A 268 -35.93 6.85 -6.42
CA GLU A 268 -36.99 7.67 -5.85
C GLU A 268 -36.56 9.14 -5.75
N LYS A 269 -35.32 9.38 -5.27
CA LYS A 269 -34.73 10.73 -5.21
C LYS A 269 -34.58 11.36 -6.59
N ALA A 270 -34.09 10.61 -7.58
CA ALA A 270 -33.94 11.09 -8.96
C ALA A 270 -35.28 11.43 -9.58
N TYR A 271 -36.29 10.59 -9.41
CA TYR A 271 -37.65 10.82 -9.92
C TYR A 271 -38.28 12.09 -9.33
N ALA A 272 -38.20 12.27 -8.03
CA ALA A 272 -38.69 13.45 -7.34
C ALA A 272 -37.97 14.73 -7.82
N MET A 273 -36.65 14.64 -8.02
CA MET A 273 -35.85 15.78 -8.50
C MET A 273 -36.16 16.15 -9.93
N MET A 274 -36.31 15.17 -10.83
CA MET A 274 -36.74 15.42 -12.23
C MET A 274 -38.12 16.05 -12.27
N GLY A 275 -39.09 15.57 -11.50
CA GLY A 275 -40.44 16.16 -11.40
C GLY A 275 -40.43 17.63 -10.95
N LYS A 276 -39.50 17.99 -10.06
CA LYS A 276 -39.38 19.33 -9.51
C LYS A 276 -38.68 20.32 -10.45
N TYR A 277 -37.56 19.91 -11.06
CA TYR A 277 -36.66 20.81 -11.79
C TYR A 277 -36.74 20.66 -13.31
N ALA A 278 -37.36 19.63 -13.82
CA ALA A 278 -37.52 19.37 -15.24
C ALA A 278 -38.89 18.74 -15.57
N PRO A 279 -40.03 19.37 -15.16
CA PRO A 279 -41.38 18.78 -15.25
C PRO A 279 -41.86 18.47 -16.66
N GLY A 280 -41.23 19.03 -17.70
CA GLY A 280 -41.56 18.75 -19.11
C GLY A 280 -40.77 17.61 -19.74
N THR A 281 -39.78 17.07 -19.05
CA THR A 281 -38.95 15.99 -19.52
C THR A 281 -39.59 14.66 -19.09
N LYS A 282 -40.12 13.86 -20.03
CA LYS A 282 -40.72 12.56 -19.70
C LYS A 282 -39.57 11.56 -19.40
N VAL A 283 -39.56 11.03 -18.20
CA VAL A 283 -38.78 9.82 -17.88
C VAL A 283 -39.55 8.67 -18.52
N SER A 284 -39.10 8.22 -19.69
CA SER A 284 -39.69 7.08 -20.41
C SER A 284 -39.03 5.77 -19.93
#